data_d38568da70a0a47805c311141f0060a8
#
_entry.id   d38568da70a0a47805c311141f0060a8
#
_cell.length_a   1.000
_cell.length_b   1.000
_cell.length_c   1.000
_cell.angle_alpha   90.00
_cell.angle_beta   90.00
_cell.angle_gamma   90.00
#
_symmetry.space_group_name_H-M   'P 1'
#
loop_
_entity.id
_entity.type
_entity.pdbx_description
1 polymer ?
#
loop_
_entity_poly.entity_id
_entity_poly.type
_entity_poly.pdbx_seq_one_letter_code
_entity_poly.pdbx_strand_id
1 'polypeptide(L)'
;AGSRLAILEMLASGTTSFSDMYFFPAETVAAVAEAGMKANISRCVQCFDENQTVEQNTQIPQSVELFEKYDNSENGRIRIDFSIHAEYTCKPHIVRAYSELCKAHGGRMHIHLSETQREVDECIAHYGTSPVAWFEELGTLDSPTAAAHCVAVSDEDIAILKRHGVNVIHNPTSNLKLGSGFAPVRKLMDAGINHAL
;
A
#
# COMPACT_ATOMS: atom_id res chain seq x y z
N ALA A 1 19.01 -5.17 11.57
CA ALA A 1 18.71 -5.78 12.89
C ALA A 1 17.20 -5.85 13.15
N GLY A 2 16.45 -4.74 13.02
CA GLY A 2 15.01 -4.67 13.31
C GLY A 2 14.18 -5.67 12.50
N SER A 3 14.38 -5.75 11.18
CA SER A 3 13.64 -6.69 10.32
C SER A 3 13.85 -8.16 10.73
N ARG A 4 15.09 -8.55 11.14
CA ARG A 4 15.35 -9.90 11.63
C ARG A 4 14.61 -10.21 12.93
N LEU A 5 14.56 -9.25 13.86
CA LEU A 5 13.83 -9.43 15.12
C LEU A 5 12.33 -9.57 14.85
N ALA A 6 11.75 -8.69 14.04
CA ALA A 6 10.34 -8.77 13.65
C ALA A 6 9.99 -10.11 12.98
N ILE A 7 10.86 -10.59 12.08
CA ILE A 7 10.67 -11.90 11.43
C ILE A 7 10.69 -13.03 12.45
N LEU A 8 11.60 -13.01 13.44
CA LEU A 8 11.63 -14.02 14.50
C LEU A 8 10.34 -14.03 15.32
N GLU A 9 9.83 -12.87 15.69
CA GLU A 9 8.55 -12.74 16.41
C GLU A 9 7.37 -13.23 15.57
N MET A 10 7.32 -12.85 14.29
CA MET A 10 6.30 -13.33 13.35
C MET A 10 6.32 -14.84 13.20
N LEU A 11 7.48 -15.45 12.98
CA LEU A 11 7.61 -16.90 12.86
C LEU A 11 7.23 -17.63 14.16
N ALA A 12 7.63 -17.09 15.31
CA ALA A 12 7.25 -17.64 16.62
C ALA A 12 5.74 -17.60 16.87
N SER A 13 5.03 -16.62 16.30
CA SER A 13 3.57 -16.51 16.40
C SER A 13 2.80 -17.22 15.27
N GLY A 14 3.50 -17.88 14.34
CA GLY A 14 2.88 -18.61 13.22
C GLY A 14 2.58 -17.77 11.99
N THR A 15 3.05 -16.52 11.92
CA THR A 15 2.94 -15.69 10.72
C THR A 15 3.88 -16.20 9.64
N THR A 16 3.37 -16.50 8.45
CA THR A 16 4.15 -17.09 7.35
C THR A 16 4.44 -16.13 6.21
N SER A 17 3.74 -14.99 6.16
CA SER A 17 3.97 -13.92 5.18
C SER A 17 3.55 -12.57 5.74
N PHE A 18 4.16 -11.50 5.22
CA PHE A 18 3.80 -10.13 5.60
C PHE A 18 3.94 -9.17 4.42
N SER A 19 3.31 -8.00 4.52
CA SER A 19 3.56 -6.85 3.65
C SER A 19 4.29 -5.77 4.42
N ASP A 20 5.28 -5.13 3.78
CA ASP A 20 6.10 -4.06 4.35
C ASP A 20 6.20 -2.88 3.42
N MET A 21 5.88 -1.69 3.94
CA MET A 21 6.05 -0.41 3.27
C MET A 21 6.91 0.48 4.15
N TYR A 22 8.23 0.49 3.91
CA TYR A 22 9.15 1.25 4.76
C TYR A 22 10.37 1.79 4.00
N PHE A 23 11.35 2.37 4.73
CA PHE A 23 12.44 3.16 4.17
C PHE A 23 13.62 2.35 3.63
N PHE A 24 13.90 1.17 4.17
CA PHE A 24 15.09 0.37 3.85
C PHE A 24 14.70 -1.01 3.29
N PRO A 25 14.01 -1.03 2.12
CA PRO A 25 13.44 -2.28 1.61
C PRO A 25 14.50 -3.32 1.23
N ALA A 26 15.68 -2.92 0.76
CA ALA A 26 16.74 -3.86 0.40
C ALA A 26 17.26 -4.65 1.62
N GLU A 27 17.35 -4.02 2.79
CA GLU A 27 17.71 -4.67 4.04
C GLU A 27 16.61 -5.62 4.53
N THR A 28 15.33 -5.27 4.30
CA THR A 28 14.20 -6.15 4.58
C THR A 28 14.23 -7.35 3.65
N VAL A 29 14.46 -7.16 2.34
CA VAL A 29 14.63 -8.24 1.36
C VAL A 29 15.71 -9.23 1.81
N ALA A 30 16.88 -8.73 2.20
CA ALA A 30 17.99 -9.59 2.65
C ALA A 30 17.61 -10.40 3.90
N ALA A 31 16.91 -9.80 4.86
CA ALA A 31 16.45 -10.50 6.07
C ALA A 31 15.39 -11.57 5.77
N VAL A 32 14.47 -11.28 4.83
CA VAL A 32 13.43 -12.22 4.39
C VAL A 32 14.04 -13.41 3.65
N ALA A 33 15.00 -13.15 2.75
CA ALA A 33 15.72 -14.19 2.03
C ALA A 33 16.45 -15.15 2.98
N GLU A 34 17.18 -14.58 3.96
CA GLU A 34 17.90 -15.34 4.98
C GLU A 34 16.97 -16.20 5.84
N ALA A 35 15.82 -15.66 6.24
CA ALA A 35 14.86 -16.37 7.09
C ALA A 35 13.98 -17.39 6.34
N GLY A 36 13.93 -17.33 5.02
CA GLY A 36 13.06 -18.19 4.22
C GLY A 36 11.57 -17.85 4.27
N MET A 37 11.22 -16.68 4.80
CA MET A 37 9.84 -16.21 4.91
C MET A 37 9.28 -15.71 3.57
N LYS A 38 7.97 -15.52 3.48
CA LYS A 38 7.32 -14.83 2.35
C LYS A 38 7.09 -13.37 2.70
N ALA A 39 7.29 -12.48 1.74
CA ALA A 39 6.95 -11.07 1.94
C ALA A 39 6.62 -10.36 0.62
N ASN A 40 5.71 -9.37 0.73
CA ASN A 40 5.56 -8.29 -0.22
C ASN A 40 6.26 -7.06 0.36
N ILE A 41 7.23 -6.52 -0.36
CA ILE A 41 8.06 -5.42 0.14
C ILE A 41 7.96 -4.26 -0.85
N SER A 42 7.91 -3.03 -0.35
CA SER A 42 7.81 -1.87 -1.22
C SER A 42 8.68 -0.71 -0.77
N ARG A 43 9.12 0.08 -1.75
CA ARG A 43 9.74 1.39 -1.53
C ARG A 43 8.67 2.46 -1.68
N CYS A 44 8.27 3.03 -0.56
CA CYS A 44 7.23 4.06 -0.53
C CYS A 44 7.62 5.32 -1.29
N VAL A 45 6.73 5.82 -2.14
CA VAL A 45 6.84 7.12 -2.80
C VAL A 45 6.01 8.15 -2.07
N GLN A 46 6.63 9.31 -1.82
CA GLN A 46 6.03 10.49 -1.20
C GLN A 46 6.43 11.73 -1.99
N CYS A 47 5.58 12.76 -1.97
CA CYS A 47 5.85 14.05 -2.58
C CYS A 47 5.04 15.13 -1.87
N PHE A 48 5.68 15.97 -1.09
CA PHE A 48 5.05 17.07 -0.35
C PHE A 48 5.10 18.41 -1.10
N ASP A 49 6.07 18.56 -2.01
CA ASP A 49 6.26 19.78 -2.80
C ASP A 49 5.45 19.70 -4.11
N GLU A 50 4.56 20.65 -4.30
CA GLU A 50 3.72 20.75 -5.51
C GLU A 50 4.53 21.00 -6.80
N ASN A 51 5.72 21.55 -6.67
CA ASN A 51 6.59 21.87 -7.78
C ASN A 51 7.62 20.77 -8.08
N GLN A 52 7.70 19.72 -7.24
CA GLN A 52 8.60 18.61 -7.50
C GLN A 52 8.16 17.84 -8.74
N THR A 53 9.03 17.73 -9.72
CA THR A 53 8.74 16.92 -10.92
C THR A 53 8.97 15.43 -10.66
N VAL A 54 8.48 14.59 -11.57
CA VAL A 54 8.65 13.12 -11.51
C VAL A 54 10.13 12.76 -11.49
N GLU A 55 10.94 13.43 -12.32
CA GLU A 55 12.39 13.21 -12.45
C GLU A 55 13.17 13.62 -11.20
N GLN A 56 12.65 14.57 -10.43
CA GLN A 56 13.25 15.02 -9.18
C GLN A 56 12.91 14.09 -8.01
N ASN A 57 11.90 13.23 -8.15
CA ASN A 57 11.54 12.29 -7.09
C ASN A 57 12.45 11.06 -7.11
N THR A 58 13.43 11.05 -6.21
CA THR A 58 14.44 9.98 -6.14
C THR A 58 13.88 8.63 -5.68
N GLN A 59 12.68 8.59 -5.09
CA GLN A 59 12.06 7.37 -4.63
C GLN A 59 11.47 6.54 -5.77
N ILE A 60 11.08 7.19 -6.86
CA ILE A 60 10.54 6.53 -8.06
C ILE A 60 11.58 5.58 -8.68
N PRO A 61 12.79 6.05 -9.09
CA PRO A 61 13.78 5.14 -9.64
C PRO A 61 14.25 4.08 -8.65
N GLN A 62 14.30 4.38 -7.34
CA GLN A 62 14.61 3.38 -6.32
C GLN A 62 13.58 2.26 -6.25
N SER A 63 12.29 2.58 -6.42
CA SER A 63 11.23 1.56 -6.43
C SER A 63 11.28 0.67 -7.68
N VAL A 64 11.60 1.25 -8.84
CA VAL A 64 11.78 0.50 -10.09
C VAL A 64 12.98 -0.43 -9.98
N GLU A 65 14.14 0.07 -9.52
CA GLU A 65 15.34 -0.75 -9.31
C GLU A 65 15.06 -1.92 -8.35
N LEU A 66 14.32 -1.64 -7.26
CA LEU A 66 13.94 -2.67 -6.30
C LEU A 66 13.07 -3.75 -6.96
N PHE A 67 12.06 -3.33 -7.75
CA PHE A 67 11.17 -4.23 -8.47
C PHE A 67 11.93 -5.09 -9.47
N GLU A 68 12.73 -4.49 -10.35
CA GLU A 68 13.49 -5.19 -11.37
C GLU A 68 14.48 -6.21 -10.78
N LYS A 69 15.04 -5.88 -9.61
CA LYS A 69 16.07 -6.71 -8.98
C LYS A 69 15.50 -7.86 -8.16
N TYR A 70 14.38 -7.66 -7.49
CA TYR A 70 13.93 -8.57 -6.44
C TYR A 70 12.52 -9.13 -6.62
N ASP A 71 11.68 -8.57 -7.53
CA ASP A 71 10.34 -9.14 -7.69
C ASP A 71 10.44 -10.58 -8.17
N ASN A 72 9.59 -11.43 -7.58
CA ASN A 72 9.56 -12.86 -7.83
C ASN A 72 10.86 -13.62 -7.49
N SER A 73 11.75 -13.03 -6.69
CA SER A 73 12.98 -13.70 -6.23
C SER A 73 12.69 -14.76 -5.17
N GLU A 74 13.73 -15.50 -4.77
CA GLU A 74 13.65 -16.59 -3.79
C GLU A 74 12.54 -17.62 -4.11
N ASN A 75 12.44 -18.04 -5.38
CA ASN A 75 11.38 -18.94 -5.86
C ASN A 75 9.97 -18.38 -5.65
N GLY A 76 9.79 -17.07 -5.83
CA GLY A 76 8.51 -16.37 -5.68
C GLY A 76 8.09 -16.06 -4.25
N ARG A 77 8.96 -16.29 -3.27
CA ARG A 77 8.68 -15.92 -1.88
C ARG A 77 8.76 -14.43 -1.62
N ILE A 78 9.58 -13.71 -2.37
CA ILE A 78 9.72 -12.26 -2.27
C ILE A 78 9.02 -11.62 -3.47
N ARG A 79 8.08 -10.74 -3.17
CA ARG A 79 7.38 -9.91 -4.14
C ARG A 79 7.65 -8.46 -3.83
N ILE A 80 7.78 -7.67 -4.88
CA ILE A 80 7.96 -6.23 -4.74
C ILE A 80 6.73 -5.52 -5.29
N ASP A 81 6.17 -4.64 -4.48
CA ASP A 81 5.05 -3.80 -4.87
C ASP A 81 5.53 -2.36 -5.09
N PHE A 82 4.94 -1.66 -6.03
CA PHE A 82 4.97 -0.21 -6.10
C PHE A 82 4.14 0.34 -4.95
N SER A 83 4.54 1.43 -4.33
CA SER A 83 3.76 1.94 -3.20
C SER A 83 3.73 3.46 -3.12
N ILE A 84 2.54 3.97 -2.84
CA ILE A 84 2.28 5.36 -2.46
C ILE A 84 1.85 5.34 -1.00
N HIS A 85 2.45 6.22 -0.17
CA HIS A 85 2.14 6.18 1.26
C HIS A 85 0.65 6.41 1.51
N ALA A 86 0.14 7.59 1.15
CA ALA A 86 -1.27 7.96 1.27
C ALA A 86 -1.54 9.17 0.35
N GLU A 87 -2.81 9.55 0.14
CA GLU A 87 -3.17 10.68 -0.71
C GLU A 87 -2.63 12.01 -0.16
N TYR A 88 -2.61 12.20 1.17
CA TYR A 88 -2.12 13.44 1.81
C TYR A 88 -0.58 13.57 1.82
N THR A 89 0.13 12.53 1.46
CA THR A 89 1.61 12.53 1.40
C THR A 89 2.17 12.55 -0.01
N CYS A 90 1.32 12.63 -1.02
CA CYS A 90 1.75 12.63 -2.41
C CYS A 90 0.89 13.56 -3.26
N LYS A 91 1.50 14.19 -4.26
CA LYS A 91 0.79 15.10 -5.16
C LYS A 91 0.17 14.37 -6.35
N PRO A 92 -1.00 14.83 -6.86
CA PRO A 92 -1.74 14.13 -7.91
C PRO A 92 -0.92 13.79 -9.16
N HIS A 93 -0.06 14.71 -9.62
CA HIS A 93 0.77 14.48 -10.81
C HIS A 93 1.81 13.37 -10.61
N ILE A 94 2.38 13.25 -9.41
CA ILE A 94 3.31 12.16 -9.05
C ILE A 94 2.54 10.84 -8.95
N VAL A 95 1.38 10.84 -8.28
CA VAL A 95 0.54 9.64 -8.15
C VAL A 95 0.15 9.10 -9.53
N ARG A 96 -0.33 9.96 -10.43
CA ARG A 96 -0.71 9.57 -11.79
C ARG A 96 0.46 8.97 -12.56
N ALA A 97 1.61 9.67 -12.59
CA ALA A 97 2.80 9.18 -13.30
C ALA A 97 3.31 7.87 -12.73
N TYR A 98 3.30 7.72 -11.40
CA TYR A 98 3.77 6.52 -10.74
C TYR A 98 2.79 5.34 -10.92
N SER A 99 1.48 5.60 -10.97
CA SER A 99 0.46 4.59 -11.29
C SER A 99 0.64 4.05 -12.72
N GLU A 100 0.88 4.93 -13.70
CA GLU A 100 1.18 4.52 -15.07
C GLU A 100 2.49 3.71 -15.15
N LEU A 101 3.50 4.09 -14.38
CA LEU A 101 4.77 3.37 -14.30
C LEU A 101 4.57 1.95 -13.71
N CYS A 102 3.79 1.82 -12.63
CA CYS A 102 3.41 0.53 -12.06
C CYS A 102 2.74 -0.36 -13.10
N LYS A 103 1.75 0.17 -13.81
CA LYS A 103 1.02 -0.52 -14.87
C LYS A 103 1.94 -0.97 -16.03
N ALA A 104 2.85 -0.08 -16.45
CA ALA A 104 3.82 -0.39 -17.53
C ALA A 104 4.76 -1.55 -17.16
N HIS A 105 5.09 -1.72 -15.88
CA HIS A 105 5.89 -2.84 -15.39
C HIS A 105 5.07 -4.10 -15.06
N GLY A 106 3.75 -4.08 -15.25
CA GLY A 106 2.88 -5.17 -14.79
C GLY A 106 2.95 -5.38 -13.28
N GLY A 107 3.21 -4.29 -12.56
CA GLY A 107 3.39 -4.27 -11.12
C GLY A 107 2.08 -4.35 -10.34
N ARG A 108 2.21 -4.34 -9.03
CA ARG A 108 1.12 -4.28 -8.05
C ARG A 108 1.30 -3.03 -7.21
N MET A 109 0.20 -2.45 -6.76
CA MET A 109 0.21 -1.24 -5.93
C MET A 109 -0.08 -1.57 -4.47
N HIS A 110 0.62 -0.93 -3.54
CA HIS A 110 0.35 -0.96 -2.12
C HIS A 110 0.15 0.48 -1.60
N ILE A 111 -0.96 0.73 -0.90
CA ILE A 111 -1.32 2.06 -0.37
C ILE A 111 -1.87 1.94 1.04
N HIS A 112 -1.72 3.00 1.87
CA HIS A 112 -2.61 3.20 3.02
C HIS A 112 -3.83 3.98 2.51
N LEU A 113 -5.02 3.60 2.97
CA LEU A 113 -6.25 4.10 2.40
C LEU A 113 -7.33 4.30 3.46
N SER A 114 -7.82 5.54 3.56
CA SER A 114 -8.93 5.89 4.45
C SER A 114 -8.74 5.34 5.87
N GLU A 115 -7.54 5.53 6.43
CA GLU A 115 -7.20 5.04 7.75
C GLU A 115 -8.01 5.74 8.85
N THR A 116 -8.25 7.04 8.68
CA THR A 116 -8.99 7.85 9.66
C THR A 116 -10.10 8.67 8.99
N GLN A 117 -11.15 8.98 9.77
CA GLN A 117 -12.19 9.91 9.27
C GLN A 117 -11.62 11.28 8.94
N ARG A 118 -10.62 11.75 9.70
CA ARG A 118 -9.94 13.02 9.44
C ARG A 118 -9.28 13.04 8.06
N GLU A 119 -8.58 11.98 7.68
CA GLU A 119 -7.98 11.82 6.35
C GLU A 119 -9.04 11.98 5.25
N VAL A 120 -10.18 11.30 5.40
CA VAL A 120 -11.30 11.39 4.45
C VAL A 120 -11.85 12.80 4.36
N ASP A 121 -12.09 13.43 5.51
CA ASP A 121 -12.65 14.79 5.58
C ASP A 121 -11.69 15.82 4.92
N GLU A 122 -10.39 15.71 5.19
CA GLU A 122 -9.35 16.57 4.59
C GLU A 122 -9.23 16.34 3.08
N CYS A 123 -9.30 15.08 2.60
CA CYS A 123 -9.29 14.76 1.18
C CYS A 123 -10.51 15.36 0.47
N ILE A 124 -11.70 15.20 1.02
CA ILE A 124 -12.94 15.78 0.48
C ILE A 124 -12.85 17.31 0.46
N ALA A 125 -12.36 17.93 1.52
CA ALA A 125 -12.22 19.38 1.59
C ALA A 125 -11.22 19.92 0.55
N HIS A 126 -10.18 19.19 0.23
CA HIS A 126 -9.12 19.62 -0.67
C HIS A 126 -9.37 19.25 -2.14
N TYR A 127 -9.86 18.02 -2.39
CA TYR A 127 -10.02 17.48 -3.74
C TYR A 127 -11.49 17.29 -4.16
N GLY A 128 -12.45 17.46 -3.26
CA GLY A 128 -13.88 17.29 -3.54
C GLY A 128 -14.33 15.83 -3.60
N THR A 129 -13.48 14.88 -3.25
CA THR A 129 -13.76 13.45 -3.37
C THR A 129 -13.09 12.64 -2.24
N SER A 130 -13.55 11.40 -2.02
CA SER A 130 -12.93 10.50 -1.03
C SER A 130 -11.54 10.05 -1.47
N PRO A 131 -10.66 9.59 -0.54
CA PRO A 131 -9.37 9.01 -0.90
C PRO A 131 -9.48 7.85 -1.89
N VAL A 132 -10.50 7.02 -1.76
CA VAL A 132 -10.74 5.89 -2.67
C VAL A 132 -11.04 6.37 -4.09
N ALA A 133 -11.96 7.32 -4.24
CA ALA A 133 -12.32 7.88 -5.54
C ALA A 133 -11.16 8.70 -6.13
N TRP A 134 -10.39 9.40 -5.29
CA TRP A 134 -9.20 10.12 -5.72
C TRP A 134 -8.12 9.19 -6.30
N PHE A 135 -7.83 8.07 -5.67
CA PHE A 135 -6.90 7.08 -6.21
C PHE A 135 -7.43 6.41 -7.48
N GLU A 136 -8.76 6.20 -7.58
CA GLU A 136 -9.40 5.74 -8.81
C GLU A 136 -9.17 6.72 -9.96
N GLU A 137 -9.46 8.01 -9.76
CA GLU A 137 -9.26 9.07 -10.76
C GLU A 137 -7.82 9.18 -11.26
N LEU A 138 -6.85 8.86 -10.41
CA LEU A 138 -5.43 8.90 -10.74
C LEU A 138 -4.90 7.59 -11.35
N GLY A 139 -5.76 6.60 -11.55
CA GLY A 139 -5.41 5.33 -12.18
C GLY A 139 -4.66 4.37 -11.29
N THR A 140 -4.55 4.66 -9.99
CA THR A 140 -3.83 3.80 -9.01
C THR A 140 -4.48 2.43 -8.88
N LEU A 141 -5.82 2.39 -8.92
CA LEU A 141 -6.59 1.16 -8.76
C LEU A 141 -6.69 0.32 -10.05
N ASP A 142 -6.12 0.77 -11.17
CA ASP A 142 -6.06 0.02 -12.42
C ASP A 142 -5.05 -1.15 -12.38
N SER A 143 -4.10 -1.10 -11.46
CA SER A 143 -3.20 -2.21 -11.15
C SER A 143 -3.76 -3.04 -9.99
N PRO A 144 -3.39 -4.33 -9.87
CA PRO A 144 -3.74 -5.10 -8.67
C PRO A 144 -3.28 -4.39 -7.42
N THR A 145 -4.21 -3.99 -6.55
CA THR A 145 -3.92 -3.12 -5.42
C THR A 145 -4.20 -3.81 -4.09
N ALA A 146 -3.28 -3.63 -3.14
CA ALA A 146 -3.44 -3.92 -1.72
C ALA A 146 -3.60 -2.60 -0.96
N ALA A 147 -4.74 -2.42 -0.30
CA ALA A 147 -5.09 -1.22 0.45
C ALA A 147 -5.11 -1.51 1.95
N ALA A 148 -4.20 -0.91 2.70
CA ALA A 148 -4.14 -1.04 4.14
C ALA A 148 -5.17 -0.15 4.82
N HIS A 149 -5.68 -0.60 5.97
CA HIS A 149 -6.65 0.03 6.85
C HIS A 149 -8.10 0.01 6.39
N CYS A 150 -8.51 0.81 5.41
CA CYS A 150 -9.89 0.97 4.93
C CYS A 150 -10.91 1.10 6.08
N VAL A 151 -10.60 1.96 7.07
CA VAL A 151 -11.45 2.16 8.26
C VAL A 151 -12.63 3.06 7.94
N ALA A 152 -12.36 4.23 7.34
CA ALA A 152 -13.36 5.26 7.06
C ALA A 152 -13.78 5.22 5.58
N VAL A 153 -14.35 4.10 5.14
CA VAL A 153 -14.86 3.91 3.78
C VAL A 153 -16.38 3.94 3.75
N SER A 154 -16.93 4.68 2.78
CA SER A 154 -18.38 4.74 2.51
C SER A 154 -18.85 3.50 1.72
N ASP A 155 -20.17 3.38 1.53
CA ASP A 155 -20.73 2.32 0.69
C ASP A 155 -20.35 2.52 -0.80
N GLU A 156 -20.19 3.77 -1.24
CA GLU A 156 -19.70 4.14 -2.56
C GLU A 156 -18.22 3.74 -2.72
N ASP A 157 -17.40 4.00 -1.72
CA ASP A 157 -15.98 3.58 -1.71
C ASP A 157 -15.87 2.06 -1.80
N ILE A 158 -16.69 1.33 -1.05
CA ILE A 158 -16.73 -0.14 -1.10
C ILE A 158 -17.09 -0.63 -2.51
N ALA A 159 -18.02 0.05 -3.20
CA ALA A 159 -18.36 -0.28 -4.58
C ALA A 159 -17.19 -0.05 -5.55
N ILE A 160 -16.40 1.02 -5.36
CA ILE A 160 -15.17 1.28 -6.13
C ILE A 160 -14.14 0.18 -5.86
N LEU A 161 -13.82 -0.10 -4.61
CA LEU A 161 -12.87 -1.13 -4.21
C LEU A 161 -13.25 -2.50 -4.83
N LYS A 162 -14.54 -2.84 -4.80
CA LYS A 162 -15.05 -4.08 -5.41
C LYS A 162 -14.87 -4.10 -6.93
N ARG A 163 -15.18 -2.99 -7.61
CA ARG A 163 -15.09 -2.88 -9.08
C ARG A 163 -13.68 -3.10 -9.58
N HIS A 164 -12.68 -2.56 -8.84
CA HIS A 164 -11.26 -2.69 -9.16
C HIS A 164 -10.60 -3.95 -8.59
N GLY A 165 -11.33 -4.79 -7.85
CA GLY A 165 -10.77 -6.00 -7.25
C GLY A 165 -9.67 -5.73 -6.22
N VAL A 166 -9.78 -4.61 -5.51
CA VAL A 166 -8.80 -4.22 -4.48
C VAL A 166 -8.82 -5.23 -3.34
N ASN A 167 -7.63 -5.59 -2.85
CA ASN A 167 -7.48 -6.43 -1.66
C ASN A 167 -7.30 -5.52 -0.44
N VAL A 168 -8.12 -5.69 0.58
CA VAL A 168 -8.06 -4.91 1.81
C VAL A 168 -7.18 -5.62 2.83
N ILE A 169 -6.21 -4.91 3.40
CA ILE A 169 -5.38 -5.37 4.51
C ILE A 169 -5.89 -4.72 5.80
N HIS A 170 -6.53 -5.51 6.65
CA HIS A 170 -7.05 -5.01 7.92
C HIS A 170 -5.96 -4.97 8.98
N ASN A 171 -5.74 -3.81 9.59
CA ASN A 171 -4.70 -3.58 10.59
C ASN A 171 -5.30 -3.28 11.98
N PRO A 172 -5.99 -4.23 12.63
CA PRO A 172 -6.78 -3.95 13.84
C PRO A 172 -5.93 -3.42 14.99
N THR A 173 -4.75 -3.95 15.19
CA THR A 173 -3.84 -3.50 16.26
C THR A 173 -3.41 -2.05 16.05
N SER A 174 -3.02 -1.67 14.83
CA SER A 174 -2.66 -0.30 14.47
C SER A 174 -3.86 0.64 14.64
N ASN A 175 -4.99 0.27 14.06
CA ASN A 175 -6.21 1.07 14.08
C ASN A 175 -6.67 1.39 15.50
N LEU A 176 -6.63 0.40 16.39
CA LEU A 176 -7.00 0.58 17.80
C LEU A 176 -5.97 1.37 18.59
N LYS A 177 -4.67 1.09 18.36
CA LYS A 177 -3.58 1.80 19.04
C LYS A 177 -3.56 3.29 18.72
N LEU A 178 -3.83 3.66 17.48
CA LEU A 178 -3.83 5.03 16.99
C LEU A 178 -5.20 5.73 17.11
N GLY A 179 -6.25 4.99 17.50
CA GLY A 179 -7.60 5.53 17.61
C GLY A 179 -8.25 5.81 16.24
N SER A 180 -7.79 5.15 15.19
CA SER A 180 -8.33 5.31 13.83
C SER A 180 -9.77 4.80 13.70
N GLY A 181 -10.18 3.83 14.51
CA GLY A 181 -11.53 3.25 14.52
C GLY A 181 -11.57 1.79 14.10
N PHE A 182 -12.77 1.32 13.77
CA PHE A 182 -13.01 -0.06 13.34
C PHE A 182 -13.33 -0.10 11.85
N ALA A 183 -12.53 -0.83 11.07
CA ALA A 183 -12.87 -1.06 9.67
C ALA A 183 -14.20 -1.82 9.54
N PRO A 184 -15.04 -1.52 8.53
CA PRO A 184 -16.33 -2.17 8.32
C PRO A 184 -16.16 -3.56 7.69
N VAL A 185 -15.38 -4.45 8.35
CA VAL A 185 -14.96 -5.76 7.83
C VAL A 185 -16.15 -6.57 7.34
N ARG A 186 -17.28 -6.56 8.08
CA ARG A 186 -18.48 -7.29 7.65
C ARG A 186 -19.03 -6.79 6.32
N LYS A 187 -19.11 -5.46 6.11
CA LYS A 187 -19.56 -4.89 4.83
C LYS A 187 -18.62 -5.23 3.67
N LEU A 188 -17.29 -5.18 3.92
CA LEU A 188 -16.28 -5.56 2.94
C LEU A 188 -16.42 -7.04 2.55
N MET A 189 -16.62 -7.94 3.52
CA MET A 189 -16.88 -9.36 3.28
C MET A 189 -18.16 -9.60 2.48
N ASP A 190 -19.26 -8.96 2.89
CA ASP A 190 -20.58 -9.11 2.22
C ASP A 190 -20.52 -8.57 0.78
N ALA A 191 -19.71 -7.55 0.50
CA ALA A 191 -19.40 -7.09 -0.86
C ALA A 191 -18.51 -8.07 -1.65
N GLY A 192 -17.95 -9.10 -1.01
CA GLY A 192 -17.04 -10.07 -1.61
C GLY A 192 -15.65 -9.49 -1.93
N ILE A 193 -15.21 -8.50 -1.17
CA ILE A 193 -13.85 -7.97 -1.25
C ILE A 193 -12.93 -8.93 -0.51
N ASN A 194 -11.82 -9.32 -1.17
CA ASN A 194 -10.79 -10.12 -0.51
C ASN A 194 -10.09 -9.29 0.57
N HIS A 195 -9.85 -9.89 1.73
CA HIS A 195 -9.21 -9.20 2.85
C HIS A 195 -8.26 -10.13 3.59
N ALA A 196 -7.22 -9.52 4.17
CA ALA A 196 -6.22 -10.17 5.00
C ALA A 196 -6.00 -9.37 6.30
N LEU A 197 -5.27 -9.95 7.23
CA LEU A 197 -4.79 -9.32 8.47
C LEU A 197 -3.31 -9.00 8.33
#